data_82bbaeb489a14d8c30889a822d8a497a
#
_entry.id   82bbaeb489a14d8c30889a822d8a497a
#
_cell.length_a   1.000
_cell.length_b   1.000
_cell.length_c   1.000
_cell.angle_alpha   90.00
_cell.angle_beta   90.00
_cell.angle_gamma   90.00
#
_symmetry.space_group_name_H-M   'P 1'
#
loop_
_entity.id
_entity.type
_entity.pdbx_description
1 polymer ?
#
loop_
_entity_poly.entity_id
_entity_poly.type
_entity_poly.pdbx_seq_one_letter_code
_entity_poly.pdbx_strand_id
1 'polypeptide(L)'
;MLLPSLLKSGDQVYQKVIKQLYQKMLLLNLLITLLLEEGRIARHFHYVESGMLRQYYYKNGHDITEHFSCEDDLVFCIISLFRQEPTRLMIEAIEPTVVYDIPYTGLQELFVLIPLLPNYTRKF
;
A
#
# COMPACT_ATOMS: atom_id res chain seq x y z
N MET A 1 -3.27 8.26 -10.65
CA MET A 1 -3.85 6.94 -10.43
C MET A 1 -5.10 7.06 -9.58
N LEU A 2 -6.20 6.46 -10.00
CA LEU A 2 -7.50 6.66 -9.35
C LEU A 2 -7.77 5.75 -8.16
N LEU A 3 -7.06 4.62 -8.08
CA LEU A 3 -7.30 3.64 -7.04
C LEU A 3 -7.13 4.21 -5.62
N PRO A 4 -6.06 4.96 -5.31
CA PRO A 4 -5.95 5.54 -3.96
C PRO A 4 -7.11 6.48 -3.63
N SER A 5 -7.61 7.24 -4.59
CA SER A 5 -8.76 8.12 -4.37
C SER A 5 -10.03 7.33 -4.09
N LEU A 6 -10.23 6.22 -4.79
CA LEU A 6 -11.38 5.35 -4.54
C LEU A 6 -11.35 4.76 -3.15
N LEU A 7 -10.18 4.32 -2.70
CA LEU A 7 -10.03 3.76 -1.35
C LEU A 7 -10.17 4.82 -0.27
N LYS A 8 -9.76 6.07 -0.56
CA LYS A 8 -9.87 7.18 0.39
C LYS A 8 -11.26 7.79 0.46
N SER A 9 -12.13 7.47 -0.46
CA SER A 9 -13.45 8.09 -0.52
C SER A 9 -14.37 7.71 0.63
N GLY A 10 -13.92 6.89 1.56
CA GLY A 10 -14.74 6.41 2.66
C GLY A 10 -15.73 5.36 2.25
N ASP A 11 -15.57 4.80 1.06
CA ASP A 11 -16.45 3.75 0.59
C ASP A 11 -16.17 2.46 1.35
N GLN A 12 -17.03 2.17 2.31
CA GLN A 12 -16.90 1.00 3.17
C GLN A 12 -16.95 -0.32 2.41
N VAL A 13 -17.51 -0.31 1.21
CA VAL A 13 -17.60 -1.52 0.39
C VAL A 13 -16.20 -1.98 -0.03
N TYR A 14 -15.36 -1.04 -0.49
CA TYR A 14 -13.99 -1.36 -0.85
C TYR A 14 -13.18 -1.87 0.32
N GLN A 15 -13.32 -1.20 1.45
CA GLN A 15 -12.62 -1.59 2.68
C GLN A 15 -13.02 -2.99 3.10
N LYS A 16 -14.32 -3.32 3.02
CA LYS A 16 -14.80 -4.65 3.36
C LYS A 16 -14.26 -5.72 2.42
N VAL A 17 -14.23 -5.43 1.13
CA VAL A 17 -13.69 -6.37 0.13
C VAL A 17 -12.22 -6.65 0.40
N ILE A 18 -11.43 -5.61 0.65
CA ILE A 18 -10.02 -5.76 0.98
C ILE A 18 -9.84 -6.61 2.22
N LYS A 19 -10.59 -6.33 3.28
CA LYS A 19 -10.50 -7.05 4.54
C LYS A 19 -10.92 -8.50 4.44
N GLN A 20 -11.83 -8.82 3.53
CA GLN A 20 -12.28 -10.20 3.32
C GLN A 20 -11.32 -11.00 2.46
N LEU A 21 -10.71 -10.36 1.46
CA LEU A 21 -9.89 -11.06 0.46
C LEU A 21 -8.42 -11.16 0.85
N TYR A 22 -7.91 -10.25 1.67
CA TYR A 22 -6.48 -10.14 1.90
C TYR A 22 -6.12 -10.27 3.36
N GLN A 23 -4.94 -10.81 3.58
CA GLN A 23 -4.45 -11.09 4.92
C GLN A 23 -4.02 -9.81 5.63
N LYS A 24 -4.49 -9.66 6.87
CA LYS A 24 -4.11 -8.59 7.75
C LYS A 24 -2.70 -8.83 8.29
N MET A 25 -1.93 -7.76 8.35
CA MET A 25 -0.57 -7.77 8.85
C MET A 25 -0.40 -6.70 9.91
N LEU A 26 0.10 -7.09 11.08
CA LEU A 26 0.37 -6.15 12.17
C LEU A 26 1.86 -5.84 12.19
N LEU A 27 2.19 -4.57 12.04
CA LEU A 27 3.56 -4.08 12.08
C LEU A 27 3.80 -3.29 13.35
N LEU A 28 4.80 -3.69 14.11
CA LEU A 28 5.17 -3.02 15.34
C LEU A 28 6.51 -2.31 15.14
N ASN A 29 6.58 -1.03 15.49
CA ASN A 29 7.80 -0.26 15.32
C ASN A 29 8.90 -0.55 16.34
N LEU A 30 8.68 -1.51 17.25
CA LEU A 30 9.69 -1.96 18.20
C LEU A 30 10.77 -2.82 17.54
N LEU A 31 10.47 -3.40 16.38
CA LEU A 31 11.39 -4.16 15.55
C LEU A 31 11.49 -3.48 14.21
N ILE A 32 12.48 -3.86 13.43
CA ILE A 32 12.59 -3.36 12.06
C ILE A 32 11.37 -3.86 11.29
N THR A 33 10.47 -2.95 10.98
CA THR A 33 9.21 -3.27 10.32
C THR A 33 9.24 -2.75 8.90
N LEU A 34 10.21 -3.26 8.14
CA LEU A 34 10.34 -2.95 6.72
C LEU A 34 9.37 -3.82 5.92
N LEU A 35 8.47 -3.16 5.21
CA LEU A 35 7.59 -3.83 4.25
C LEU A 35 8.27 -3.99 2.90
N LEU A 36 9.17 -3.10 2.58
CA LEU A 36 9.94 -3.15 1.34
C LEU A 36 11.35 -2.65 1.62
N GLU A 37 12.32 -3.45 1.24
CA GLU A 37 13.74 -3.23 1.44
C GLU A 37 14.40 -2.84 0.14
N GLU A 38 15.41 -1.94 0.21
CA GLU A 38 16.19 -1.57 -0.96
C GLU A 38 16.77 -2.82 -1.64
N GLY A 39 16.70 -2.86 -2.95
CA GLY A 39 17.20 -3.98 -3.76
C GLY A 39 16.19 -5.08 -3.98
N ARG A 40 15.09 -5.09 -3.26
CA ARG A 40 14.01 -6.05 -3.47
C ARG A 40 13.08 -5.60 -4.59
N ILE A 41 12.35 -6.54 -5.17
CA ILE A 41 11.33 -6.24 -6.16
C ILE A 41 9.98 -6.20 -5.47
N ALA A 42 9.27 -5.08 -5.59
CA ALA A 42 7.96 -4.91 -4.99
C ALA A 42 6.94 -5.82 -5.67
N ARG A 43 6.12 -6.49 -4.87
CA ARG A 43 5.09 -7.42 -5.35
C ARG A 43 3.72 -7.16 -4.76
N HIS A 44 3.60 -6.16 -3.89
CA HIS A 44 2.37 -5.92 -3.14
C HIS A 44 2.04 -4.44 -3.08
N PHE A 45 0.75 -4.17 -3.03
CA PHE A 45 0.21 -2.92 -2.53
C PHE A 45 -0.08 -3.12 -1.04
N HIS A 46 -0.01 -2.05 -0.26
CA HIS A 46 -0.28 -2.10 1.16
C HIS A 46 -1.39 -1.10 1.49
N TYR A 47 -2.52 -1.61 1.96
CA TYR A 47 -3.61 -0.76 2.42
C TYR A 47 -3.46 -0.54 3.92
N VAL A 48 -3.40 0.71 4.36
CA VAL A 48 -3.20 1.06 5.77
C VAL A 48 -4.55 1.14 6.47
N GLU A 49 -4.79 0.23 7.41
CA GLU A 49 -5.98 0.29 8.25
C GLU A 49 -5.78 1.29 9.38
N SER A 50 -4.61 1.29 10.01
CA SER A 50 -4.27 2.21 11.08
C SER A 50 -2.75 2.35 11.17
N GLY A 51 -2.29 3.44 11.76
CA GLY A 51 -0.88 3.72 11.92
C GLY A 51 -0.30 4.57 10.81
N MET A 52 1.00 4.48 10.60
CA MET A 52 1.69 5.30 9.61
C MET A 52 2.89 4.59 9.03
N LEU A 53 3.02 4.66 7.72
CA LEU A 53 4.16 4.16 6.97
C LEU A 53 4.94 5.32 6.39
N ARG A 54 6.23 5.09 6.18
CA ARG A 54 7.12 6.05 5.55
C ARG A 54 7.75 5.41 4.31
N GLN A 55 7.76 6.13 3.20
CA GLN A 55 8.55 5.79 2.02
C GLN A 55 9.79 6.67 2.01
N TYR A 56 10.95 6.06 1.91
CA TYR A 56 12.20 6.79 1.98
C TYR A 56 13.30 6.10 1.16
N TYR A 57 14.38 6.83 0.94
CA TYR A 57 15.55 6.31 0.25
C TYR A 57 16.81 6.97 0.81
N TYR A 58 17.95 6.39 0.51
CA TYR A 58 19.24 6.98 0.89
C TYR A 58 19.85 7.71 -0.28
N LYS A 59 20.34 8.91 -0.03
CA LYS A 59 21.09 9.69 -1.00
C LYS A 59 22.28 10.33 -0.29
N ASN A 60 23.49 10.03 -0.77
CA ASN A 60 24.74 10.53 -0.19
C ASN A 60 24.84 10.22 1.31
N GLY A 61 24.39 9.04 1.71
CA GLY A 61 24.41 8.62 3.11
C GLY A 61 23.31 9.21 3.98
N HIS A 62 22.42 9.99 3.42
CA HIS A 62 21.29 10.58 4.13
C HIS A 62 19.99 9.89 3.82
N ASP A 63 19.22 9.68 4.86
CA ASP A 63 17.87 9.15 4.82
C ASP A 63 16.92 10.27 4.38
N ILE A 64 16.26 10.09 3.27
CA ILE A 64 15.34 11.10 2.71
C ILE A 64 13.94 10.51 2.64
N THR A 65 13.03 11.05 3.44
CA THR A 65 11.64 10.69 3.40
C THR A 65 10.96 11.37 2.22
N GLU A 66 10.37 10.56 1.34
CA GLU A 66 9.64 11.05 0.18
C GLU A 66 8.16 11.22 0.49
N HIS A 67 7.60 10.32 1.31
CA HIS A 67 6.17 10.27 1.51
C HIS A 67 5.81 9.60 2.82
N PHE A 68 4.78 10.12 3.50
CA PHE A 68 4.13 9.47 4.63
C PHE A 68 2.75 9.01 4.21
N SER A 69 2.34 7.86 4.71
CA SER A 69 1.02 7.30 4.42
C SER A 69 0.35 6.88 5.72
N CYS A 70 -0.89 7.24 5.88
CA CYS A 70 -1.65 6.98 7.09
C CYS A 70 -2.95 6.23 6.79
N GLU A 71 -3.87 6.23 7.74
CA GLU A 71 -5.13 5.51 7.62
C GLU A 71 -5.82 5.75 6.28
N ASP A 72 -6.29 4.68 5.67
CA ASP A 72 -6.97 4.63 4.38
C ASP A 72 -6.09 4.88 3.15
N ASP A 73 -4.79 5.06 3.33
CA ASP A 73 -3.89 5.18 2.20
C ASP A 73 -3.53 3.82 1.59
N LEU A 74 -3.34 3.82 0.28
CA LEU A 74 -2.76 2.70 -0.44
C LEU A 74 -1.30 3.03 -0.76
N VAL A 75 -0.40 2.18 -0.29
CA VAL A 75 1.05 2.42 -0.36
C VAL A 75 1.69 1.41 -1.30
N PHE A 76 2.50 1.88 -2.23
CA PHE A 76 3.23 1.00 -3.14
C PHE A 76 4.38 1.76 -3.79
N CYS A 77 5.39 1.01 -4.23
CA CYS A 77 6.50 1.54 -4.98
C CYS A 77 6.21 1.33 -6.47
N ILE A 78 5.81 2.39 -7.14
CA ILE A 78 5.24 2.31 -8.49
C ILE A 78 6.21 1.73 -9.52
N ILE A 79 7.46 2.17 -9.51
CA ILE A 79 8.45 1.73 -10.49
C ILE A 79 8.78 0.25 -10.30
N SER A 80 9.11 -0.14 -9.07
CA SER A 80 9.46 -1.53 -8.77
C SER A 80 8.29 -2.47 -9.04
N LEU A 81 7.08 -2.05 -8.65
CA LEU A 81 5.89 -2.88 -8.77
C LEU A 81 5.51 -3.14 -10.23
N PHE A 82 5.48 -2.10 -11.05
CA PHE A 82 5.03 -2.24 -12.44
C PHE A 82 6.12 -2.67 -13.40
N ARG A 83 7.37 -2.30 -13.13
CA ARG A 83 8.50 -2.70 -13.97
C ARG A 83 9.18 -3.97 -13.49
N GLN A 84 8.86 -4.43 -12.29
CA GLN A 84 9.50 -5.59 -11.66
C GLN A 84 11.02 -5.42 -11.60
N GLU A 85 11.44 -4.25 -11.17
CA GLU A 85 12.84 -3.88 -10.99
C GLU A 85 13.15 -3.72 -9.49
N PRO A 86 14.40 -3.92 -9.08
CA PRO A 86 14.80 -3.68 -7.69
C PRO A 86 14.49 -2.24 -7.28
N THR A 87 13.92 -2.08 -6.10
CA THR A 87 13.52 -0.77 -5.60
C THR A 87 14.68 -0.01 -4.98
N ARG A 88 14.66 1.31 -5.12
CA ARG A 88 15.50 2.22 -4.35
C ARG A 88 14.73 2.78 -3.16
N LEU A 89 13.41 2.73 -3.20
CA LEU A 89 12.55 3.17 -2.11
C LEU A 89 12.35 2.03 -1.12
N MET A 90 12.32 2.39 0.14
CA MET A 90 11.99 1.50 1.25
C MET A 90 10.67 1.93 1.85
N ILE A 91 9.96 0.99 2.43
CA ILE A 91 8.69 1.25 3.13
C ILE A 91 8.83 0.67 4.52
N GLU A 92 8.67 1.52 5.54
CA GLU A 92 8.71 1.06 6.93
C GLU A 92 7.58 1.66 7.76
N ALA A 93 7.19 0.95 8.81
CA ALA A 93 6.27 1.46 9.81
C ALA A 93 7.03 2.32 10.81
N ILE A 94 6.53 3.53 11.09
CA ILE A 94 7.15 4.45 12.06
C ILE A 94 6.41 4.45 13.39
N GLU A 95 5.32 3.70 13.48
CA GLU A 95 4.53 3.47 14.69
C GLU A 95 3.81 2.14 14.54
N PRO A 96 3.16 1.62 15.58
CA PRO A 96 2.36 0.41 15.42
C PRO A 96 1.33 0.59 14.31
N THR A 97 1.36 -0.29 13.34
CA THR A 97 0.61 -0.12 12.08
C THR A 97 -0.05 -1.43 11.69
N VAL A 98 -1.25 -1.33 11.18
CA VAL A 98 -1.99 -2.48 10.63
C VAL A 98 -2.18 -2.24 9.15
N VAL A 99 -1.72 -3.18 8.34
CA VAL A 99 -1.85 -3.11 6.89
C VAL A 99 -2.47 -4.39 6.33
N TYR A 100 -3.05 -4.28 5.16
CA TYR A 100 -3.47 -5.44 4.36
C TYR A 100 -2.59 -5.48 3.13
N ASP A 101 -1.94 -6.63 2.92
CA ASP A 101 -1.10 -6.85 1.75
C ASP A 101 -1.94 -7.32 0.59
N ILE A 102 -1.88 -6.59 -0.52
CA ILE A 102 -2.60 -6.89 -1.73
C ILE A 102 -1.57 -7.26 -2.79
N PRO A 103 -1.49 -8.54 -3.21
CA PRO A 103 -0.57 -8.90 -4.28
C PRO A 103 -0.86 -8.13 -5.56
N TYR A 104 0.15 -7.87 -6.36
CA TYR A 104 -0.01 -7.19 -7.64
C TYR A 104 -1.10 -7.85 -8.50
N THR A 105 -1.10 -9.18 -8.52
CA THR A 105 -2.12 -9.93 -9.25
C THR A 105 -3.52 -9.75 -8.65
N GLY A 106 -3.59 -9.62 -7.34
CA GLY A 106 -4.87 -9.40 -6.64
C GLY A 106 -5.50 -8.05 -6.93
N LEU A 107 -4.67 -7.05 -7.26
CA LEU A 107 -5.20 -5.74 -7.62
C LEU A 107 -6.01 -5.81 -8.91
N GLN A 108 -5.59 -6.62 -9.87
CA GLN A 108 -6.35 -6.83 -11.09
C GLN A 108 -7.72 -7.44 -10.80
N GLU A 109 -7.78 -8.40 -9.88
CA GLU A 109 -9.05 -8.97 -9.43
C GLU A 109 -9.93 -7.92 -8.76
N LEU A 110 -9.32 -7.06 -7.96
CA LEU A 110 -10.05 -5.97 -7.30
C LEU A 110 -10.62 -5.00 -8.32
N PHE A 111 -9.89 -4.66 -9.37
CA PHE A 111 -10.40 -3.82 -10.46
C PHE A 111 -11.58 -4.46 -11.19
N VAL A 112 -11.56 -5.77 -11.35
CA VAL A 112 -12.69 -6.48 -11.96
C VAL A 112 -13.93 -6.39 -11.08
N LEU A 113 -13.76 -6.48 -9.76
CA LEU A 113 -14.88 -6.43 -8.81
C LEU A 113 -15.45 -5.02 -8.62
N ILE A 114 -14.64 -3.98 -8.76
CA ILE A 114 -15.05 -2.61 -8.52
C ILE A 114 -16.31 -2.21 -9.30
N PRO A 115 -16.41 -2.44 -10.61
CA PRO A 115 -17.62 -2.08 -11.36
C PRO A 115 -18.86 -2.86 -10.95
N LEU A 116 -18.70 -3.99 -10.25
CA LEU A 116 -19.79 -4.83 -9.81
C LEU A 116 -20.31 -4.47 -8.41
N LEU A 117 -19.59 -3.58 -7.71
CA LEU A 117 -19.95 -3.19 -6.36
C LEU A 117 -21.09 -2.19 -6.37
N PRO A 118 -22.04 -2.28 -5.42
CA PRO A 118 -23.09 -1.28 -5.29
C PRO A 118 -22.50 0.10 -5.06
N ASN A 119 -23.17 1.11 -5.63
CA ASN A 119 -22.78 2.52 -5.44
C ASN A 119 -21.42 2.90 -6.05
N TYR A 120 -20.85 2.04 -6.90
CA TYR A 120 -19.64 2.41 -7.60
C TYR A 120 -19.96 3.41 -8.70
N THR A 121 -19.27 4.54 -8.69
CA THR A 121 -19.35 5.53 -9.75
C THR A 121 -17.97 5.71 -10.37
N ARG A 122 -17.87 5.45 -11.67
CA ARG A 122 -16.63 5.60 -12.40
C ARG A 122 -16.29 7.09 -12.53
N LYS A 123 -15.12 7.50 -12.03
CA LYS A 123 -14.72 8.92 -11.99
C LYS A 123 -13.60 9.27 -12.96
N PHE A 124 -13.43 8.49 -13.99
CA PHE A 124 -12.38 8.75 -14.96
C PHE A 124 -12.88 8.62 -16.39
#